data_05891c6992a0f90e20539a0fbaa5d0f4
#
_entry.id   05891c6992a0f90e20539a0fbaa5d0f4
#
_cell.length_a   1.000
_cell.length_b   1.000
_cell.length_c   1.000
_cell.angle_alpha   90.00
_cell.angle_beta   90.00
_cell.angle_gamma   90.00
#
_symmetry.space_group_name_H-M   'P 1'
#
loop_
_entity.id
_entity.type
_entity.pdbx_description
1 polymer ?
#
loop_
_entity_poly.entity_id
_entity_poly.type
_entity_poly.pdbx_seq_one_letter_code
_entity_poly.pdbx_strand_id
1 'polypeptide(L)'
;MKKKRKRGKGKKLIRLRVWKIAFDLLLFFVALTIAPVLLYKFVNPPTTPLMWIRWVESGAPKNLPLHLNAWVRIEQLSPNIAKAVLAAEDQKFFDHNGFDWLAIEYAIQTNLTTDRKVGASTISMQTARNVFLWQTRNWFRKLLESYFTVLIEFFWSKQRILEIYLN
;
A
#
# COMPACT_ATOMS: atom_id res chain seq x y z
N MET A 1 6.65 47.12 -32.87
CA MET A 1 7.12 45.73 -32.68
C MET A 1 7.48 45.29 -31.24
N LYS A 2 7.44 46.14 -30.20
CA LYS A 2 7.83 45.78 -28.80
C LYS A 2 6.75 45.01 -28.00
N LYS A 3 5.49 45.00 -28.35
CA LYS A 3 4.39 44.40 -27.60
C LYS A 3 4.33 42.84 -27.66
N LYS A 4 4.77 42.23 -28.79
CA LYS A 4 4.80 40.76 -28.97
C LYS A 4 5.88 40.05 -28.11
N ARG A 5 7.02 40.69 -27.83
CA ARG A 5 8.14 40.15 -27.06
C ARG A 5 7.83 40.03 -25.55
N LYS A 6 7.01 40.93 -24.96
CA LYS A 6 6.61 40.87 -23.53
C LYS A 6 5.60 39.75 -23.26
N ARG A 7 4.72 39.41 -24.20
CA ARG A 7 3.70 38.35 -24.06
C ARG A 7 4.31 36.94 -24.01
N GLY A 8 5.43 36.72 -24.72
CA GLY A 8 6.15 35.41 -24.72
C GLY A 8 6.88 35.15 -23.42
N LYS A 9 7.51 36.19 -22.81
CA LYS A 9 8.23 36.05 -21.52
C LYS A 9 7.28 35.71 -20.36
N GLY A 10 6.09 36.30 -20.31
CA GLY A 10 5.07 36.01 -19.29
C GLY A 10 4.57 34.58 -19.37
N LYS A 11 4.26 34.06 -20.55
CA LYS A 11 3.85 32.65 -20.74
C LYS A 11 4.95 31.65 -20.32
N LYS A 12 6.22 31.97 -20.62
CA LYS A 12 7.37 31.13 -20.22
C LYS A 12 7.53 31.09 -18.69
N LEU A 13 7.39 32.23 -18.01
CA LEU A 13 7.46 32.33 -16.54
C LEU A 13 6.30 31.56 -15.85
N ILE A 14 5.08 31.68 -16.38
CA ILE A 14 3.93 30.93 -15.85
C ILE A 14 4.16 29.43 -16.02
N ARG A 15 4.62 29.00 -17.21
CA ARG A 15 4.94 27.58 -17.45
C ARG A 15 6.00 27.05 -16.48
N LEU A 16 7.07 27.80 -16.24
CA LEU A 16 8.11 27.43 -15.29
C LEU A 16 7.60 27.33 -13.85
N ARG A 17 6.72 28.26 -13.43
CA ARG A 17 6.08 28.20 -12.10
C ARG A 17 5.18 26.98 -11.96
N VAL A 18 4.37 26.67 -12.96
CA VAL A 18 3.50 25.47 -12.95
C VAL A 18 4.33 24.21 -12.86
N TRP A 19 5.41 24.08 -13.63
CA TRP A 19 6.30 22.95 -13.55
C TRP A 19 6.99 22.81 -12.19
N LYS A 20 7.41 23.93 -11.59
CA LYS A 20 7.98 23.93 -10.25
C LYS A 20 6.96 23.46 -9.22
N ILE A 21 5.75 23.98 -9.23
CA ILE A 21 4.67 23.55 -8.32
C ILE A 21 4.36 22.06 -8.49
N ALA A 22 4.25 21.59 -9.73
CA ALA A 22 4.02 20.16 -10.01
C ALA A 22 5.16 19.28 -9.49
N PHE A 23 6.40 19.72 -9.63
CA PHE A 23 7.57 19.03 -9.10
C PHE A 23 7.60 19.03 -7.58
N ASP A 24 7.33 20.16 -6.92
CA ASP A 24 7.27 20.29 -5.47
C ASP A 24 6.16 19.39 -4.88
N LEU A 25 4.99 19.34 -5.54
CA LEU A 25 3.88 18.44 -5.18
C LEU A 25 4.25 16.97 -5.34
N LEU A 26 4.96 16.62 -6.41
CA LEU A 26 5.47 15.27 -6.63
C LEU A 26 6.45 14.87 -5.53
N LEU A 27 7.42 15.74 -5.22
CA LEU A 27 8.38 15.49 -4.14
C LEU A 27 7.69 15.33 -2.80
N PHE A 28 6.71 16.18 -2.51
CA PHE A 28 5.91 16.08 -1.28
C PHE A 28 5.14 14.75 -1.23
N PHE A 29 4.50 14.35 -2.31
CA PHE A 29 3.80 13.07 -2.41
C PHE A 29 4.77 11.89 -2.18
N VAL A 30 5.92 11.90 -2.85
CA VAL A 30 6.95 10.86 -2.71
C VAL A 30 7.46 10.81 -1.26
N ALA A 31 7.75 11.96 -0.65
CA ALA A 31 8.20 12.00 0.74
C ALA A 31 7.10 11.48 1.69
N LEU A 32 5.85 11.89 1.51
CA LEU A 32 4.72 11.47 2.33
C LEU A 32 4.43 9.97 2.25
N THR A 33 4.70 9.34 1.11
CA THR A 33 4.43 7.90 0.89
C THR A 33 5.63 7.03 1.22
N ILE A 34 6.84 7.44 0.87
CA ILE A 34 8.06 6.65 1.13
C ILE A 34 8.50 6.73 2.60
N ALA A 35 8.36 7.88 3.26
CA ALA A 35 8.81 8.03 4.64
C ALA A 35 8.12 7.03 5.61
N PRO A 36 6.80 6.83 5.60
CA PRO A 36 6.15 5.80 6.41
C PRO A 36 6.62 4.39 6.07
N VAL A 37 6.85 4.08 4.77
CA VAL A 37 7.35 2.76 4.35
C VAL A 37 8.73 2.52 4.93
N LEU A 38 9.65 3.49 4.85
CA LEU A 38 10.98 3.39 5.44
C LEU A 38 10.93 3.30 6.97
N LEU A 39 10.05 4.06 7.62
CA LEU A 39 9.87 4.02 9.06
C LEU A 39 9.39 2.64 9.52
N TYR A 40 8.37 2.09 8.87
CA TYR A 40 7.77 0.81 9.26
C TYR A 40 8.62 -0.42 8.87
N LYS A 41 9.71 -0.21 8.14
CA LYS A 41 10.77 -1.22 8.01
C LYS A 41 11.36 -1.61 9.36
N PHE A 42 11.52 -0.63 10.27
CA PHE A 42 12.23 -0.80 11.54
C PHE A 42 11.31 -0.64 12.77
N VAL A 43 10.24 0.13 12.63
CA VAL A 43 9.30 0.44 13.71
C VAL A 43 7.96 -0.23 13.42
N ASN A 44 7.35 -0.82 14.42
CA ASN A 44 6.03 -1.42 14.27
C ASN A 44 4.98 -0.34 14.07
N PRO A 45 4.06 -0.48 13.11
CA PRO A 45 2.98 0.48 12.93
C PRO A 45 2.14 0.60 14.21
N PRO A 46 2.13 1.73 14.91
CA PRO A 46 1.34 1.88 16.13
C PRO A 46 -0.15 1.97 15.82
N THR A 47 -0.48 2.39 14.62
CA THR A 47 -1.85 2.51 14.12
C THR A 47 -1.85 2.52 12.58
N THR A 48 -2.99 2.21 11.99
CA THR A 48 -3.19 2.24 10.54
C THR A 48 -4.45 3.04 10.19
N PRO A 49 -4.57 3.59 8.96
CA PRO A 49 -5.80 4.25 8.52
C PRO A 49 -7.04 3.37 8.67
N LEU A 50 -6.89 2.07 8.44
CA LEU A 50 -7.95 1.09 8.60
C LEU A 50 -8.45 1.00 10.05
N MET A 51 -7.53 1.03 11.01
CA MET A 51 -7.90 0.98 12.43
C MET A 51 -8.70 2.21 12.85
N TRP A 52 -8.32 3.40 12.37
CA TRP A 52 -9.05 4.63 12.62
C TRP A 52 -10.45 4.62 12.01
N ILE A 53 -10.57 4.13 10.78
CA ILE A 53 -11.88 3.99 10.10
C ILE A 53 -12.78 3.07 10.92
N ARG A 54 -12.31 1.88 11.30
CA ARG A 54 -13.07 0.92 12.11
C ARG A 54 -13.42 1.46 13.49
N TRP A 55 -12.52 2.22 14.10
CA TRP A 55 -12.77 2.87 15.38
C TRP A 55 -13.92 3.88 15.29
N VAL A 56 -13.97 4.70 14.25
CA VAL A 56 -15.08 5.63 14.00
C VAL A 56 -16.36 4.86 13.70
N GLU A 57 -16.32 3.85 12.85
CA GLU A 57 -17.48 3.01 12.50
C GLU A 57 -18.07 2.28 13.71
N SER A 58 -17.24 1.93 14.70
CA SER A 58 -17.67 1.29 15.95
C SER A 58 -18.21 2.26 17.00
N GLY A 59 -18.40 3.54 16.67
CA GLY A 59 -18.91 4.57 17.58
C GLY A 59 -17.83 5.25 18.43
N ALA A 60 -16.57 5.22 17.99
CA ALA A 60 -15.44 5.89 18.62
C ALA A 60 -15.32 5.61 20.15
N PRO A 61 -15.13 4.35 20.56
CA PRO A 61 -15.01 4.01 21.98
C PRO A 61 -13.84 4.74 22.64
N LYS A 62 -13.85 4.84 23.99
CA LYS A 62 -12.86 5.62 24.76
C LYS A 62 -11.40 5.21 24.51
N ASN A 63 -11.16 3.94 24.17
CA ASN A 63 -9.82 3.45 23.89
C ASN A 63 -9.41 3.78 22.45
N LEU A 64 -8.28 4.45 22.28
CA LEU A 64 -7.73 4.76 20.97
C LEU A 64 -7.30 3.49 20.22
N PRO A 65 -7.40 3.48 18.89
CA PRO A 65 -7.00 2.34 18.06
C PRO A 65 -5.47 2.26 17.90
N LEU A 66 -4.78 1.91 18.99
CA LEU A 66 -3.33 1.82 19.04
C LEU A 66 -2.88 0.40 19.37
N HIS A 67 -1.98 -0.16 18.57
CA HIS A 67 -1.36 -1.47 18.81
C HIS A 67 -0.08 -1.39 19.68
N LEU A 68 -0.08 -0.57 20.70
CA LEU A 68 1.15 -0.33 21.48
C LEU A 68 1.64 -1.56 22.26
N ASN A 69 0.75 -2.48 22.63
CA ASN A 69 1.07 -3.60 23.52
C ASN A 69 0.71 -4.98 22.98
N ALA A 70 0.22 -5.08 21.75
CA ALA A 70 -0.29 -6.34 21.20
C ALA A 70 0.60 -6.91 20.08
N TRP A 71 1.74 -6.28 19.79
CA TRP A 71 2.64 -6.74 18.72
C TRP A 71 3.40 -8.00 19.12
N VAL A 72 3.31 -9.02 18.29
CA VAL A 72 4.05 -10.27 18.46
C VAL A 72 5.11 -10.38 17.36
N ARG A 73 6.38 -10.56 17.74
CA ARG A 73 7.46 -10.75 16.78
C ARG A 73 7.28 -12.08 16.03
N ILE A 74 7.71 -12.12 14.78
CA ILE A 74 7.52 -13.31 13.93
C ILE A 74 8.17 -14.58 14.54
N GLU A 75 9.29 -14.44 15.25
CA GLU A 75 9.99 -15.55 15.93
C GLU A 75 9.21 -16.11 17.13
N GLN A 76 8.27 -15.33 17.68
CA GLN A 76 7.41 -15.71 18.81
C GLN A 76 6.08 -16.32 18.35
N LEU A 77 5.75 -16.19 17.07
CA LEU A 77 4.57 -16.80 16.49
C LEU A 77 4.80 -18.28 16.24
N SER A 78 3.74 -19.08 16.42
CA SER A 78 3.81 -20.49 16.03
C SER A 78 4.12 -20.60 14.53
N PRO A 79 5.13 -21.41 14.12
CA PRO A 79 5.40 -21.65 12.71
C PRO A 79 4.18 -22.18 11.94
N ASN A 80 3.25 -22.83 12.62
CA ASN A 80 2.02 -23.34 12.00
C ASN A 80 1.06 -22.23 11.60
N ILE A 81 1.04 -21.10 12.31
CA ILE A 81 0.22 -19.93 11.93
C ILE A 81 0.73 -19.37 10.60
N ALA A 82 2.05 -19.13 10.50
CA ALA A 82 2.65 -18.62 9.27
C ALA A 82 2.40 -19.59 8.09
N LYS A 83 2.60 -20.89 8.29
CA LYS A 83 2.34 -21.91 7.25
C LYS A 83 0.87 -21.95 6.84
N ALA A 84 -0.06 -21.89 7.78
CA ALA A 84 -1.49 -21.91 7.48
C ALA A 84 -1.91 -20.67 6.67
N VAL A 85 -1.41 -19.49 7.02
CA VAL A 85 -1.69 -18.24 6.30
C VAL A 85 -1.09 -18.29 4.89
N LEU A 86 0.17 -18.71 4.75
CA LEU A 86 0.80 -18.87 3.43
C LEU A 86 0.03 -19.87 2.54
N ALA A 87 -0.40 -21.00 3.11
CA ALA A 87 -1.16 -21.99 2.36
C ALA A 87 -2.55 -21.50 1.94
N ALA A 88 -3.19 -20.67 2.76
CA ALA A 88 -4.54 -20.17 2.50
C ALA A 88 -4.58 -18.95 1.59
N GLU A 89 -3.63 -18.03 1.73
CA GLU A 89 -3.69 -16.69 1.11
C GLU A 89 -2.69 -16.53 -0.04
N ASP A 90 -1.50 -17.13 0.07
CA ASP A 90 -0.43 -16.85 -0.90
C ASP A 90 0.67 -17.94 -0.85
N GLN A 91 0.42 -19.07 -1.49
CA GLN A 91 1.33 -20.23 -1.45
C GLN A 91 2.72 -19.93 -2.04
N LYS A 92 2.80 -18.95 -2.95
CA LYS A 92 4.02 -18.54 -3.63
C LYS A 92 4.61 -17.24 -3.09
N PHE A 93 4.25 -16.86 -1.86
CA PHE A 93 4.67 -15.59 -1.26
C PHE A 93 6.17 -15.31 -1.35
N PHE A 94 7.01 -16.33 -1.19
CA PHE A 94 8.47 -16.19 -1.26
C PHE A 94 9.03 -16.21 -2.68
N ASP A 95 8.23 -16.61 -3.67
CA ASP A 95 8.68 -16.83 -5.06
C ASP A 95 8.40 -15.63 -5.97
N HIS A 96 7.58 -14.66 -5.52
CA HIS A 96 7.23 -13.49 -6.29
C HIS A 96 7.58 -12.18 -5.56
N ASN A 97 7.64 -11.06 -6.29
CA ASN A 97 7.90 -9.72 -5.77
C ASN A 97 6.61 -8.89 -5.69
N GLY A 98 5.70 -9.31 -4.83
CA GLY A 98 4.45 -8.61 -4.52
C GLY A 98 3.25 -8.99 -5.38
N PHE A 99 3.46 -9.53 -6.59
CA PHE A 99 2.38 -9.92 -7.50
C PHE A 99 2.61 -11.35 -8.01
N ASP A 100 1.66 -12.24 -7.79
CA ASP A 100 1.62 -13.55 -8.45
C ASP A 100 0.91 -13.39 -9.81
N TRP A 101 1.70 -13.19 -10.86
CA TRP A 101 1.19 -12.96 -12.20
C TRP A 101 0.40 -14.16 -12.74
N LEU A 102 0.77 -15.39 -12.37
CA LEU A 102 0.06 -16.59 -12.77
C LEU A 102 -1.31 -16.68 -12.11
N ALA A 103 -1.39 -16.34 -10.81
CA ALA A 103 -2.65 -16.28 -10.10
C ALA A 103 -3.56 -15.16 -10.64
N ILE A 104 -2.98 -14.02 -11.02
CA ILE A 104 -3.71 -12.90 -11.64
C ILE A 104 -4.29 -13.34 -13.00
N GLU A 105 -3.49 -13.95 -13.85
CA GLU A 105 -3.94 -14.47 -15.15
C GLU A 105 -5.06 -15.49 -14.98
N TYR A 106 -4.87 -16.47 -14.10
CA TYR A 106 -5.90 -17.47 -13.79
C TYR A 106 -7.21 -16.83 -13.30
N ALA A 107 -7.10 -15.86 -12.39
CA ALA A 107 -8.26 -15.15 -11.87
C ALA A 107 -9.01 -14.36 -12.97
N ILE A 108 -8.28 -13.69 -13.86
CA ILE A 108 -8.88 -12.97 -14.99
C ILE A 108 -9.61 -13.96 -15.90
N GLN A 109 -8.98 -15.04 -16.31
CA GLN A 109 -9.58 -16.05 -17.19
C GLN A 109 -10.83 -16.66 -16.55
N THR A 110 -10.74 -17.10 -15.29
CA THR A 110 -11.88 -17.70 -14.57
C THR A 110 -13.04 -16.71 -14.43
N ASN A 111 -12.76 -15.46 -14.08
CA ASN A 111 -13.79 -14.43 -13.90
C ASN A 111 -14.47 -13.99 -15.21
N LEU A 112 -13.81 -14.18 -16.35
CA LEU A 112 -14.37 -13.90 -17.69
C LEU A 112 -15.15 -15.07 -18.25
N THR A 113 -14.77 -16.32 -17.94
CA THR A 113 -15.32 -17.52 -18.54
C THR A 113 -16.33 -18.25 -17.67
N THR A 114 -16.42 -17.91 -16.38
CA THR A 114 -17.33 -18.55 -15.42
C THR A 114 -18.01 -17.53 -14.50
N ASP A 115 -19.08 -17.94 -13.85
CA ASP A 115 -19.75 -17.14 -12.82
C ASP A 115 -18.99 -17.12 -11.48
N ARG A 116 -17.96 -17.94 -11.35
CA ARG A 116 -17.14 -18.01 -10.15
C ARG A 116 -16.22 -16.78 -10.06
N LYS A 117 -16.24 -16.10 -8.91
CA LYS A 117 -15.35 -14.97 -8.64
C LYS A 117 -14.13 -15.42 -7.85
N VAL A 118 -12.97 -15.32 -8.49
CA VAL A 118 -11.66 -15.68 -7.92
C VAL A 118 -10.84 -14.41 -7.73
N GLY A 119 -10.21 -14.26 -6.56
CA GLY A 119 -9.26 -13.20 -6.26
C GLY A 119 -7.81 -13.67 -6.45
N ALA A 120 -6.93 -12.73 -6.74
CA ALA A 120 -5.48 -12.96 -6.86
C ALA A 120 -4.69 -11.93 -6.05
N SER A 121 -5.19 -11.57 -4.87
CA SER A 121 -4.50 -10.62 -3.99
C SER A 121 -3.49 -11.37 -3.13
N THR A 122 -2.22 -10.99 -3.22
CA THR A 122 -1.11 -11.55 -2.44
C THR A 122 -1.09 -11.01 -1.00
N ILE A 123 -0.32 -11.65 -0.12
CA ILE A 123 -0.06 -11.16 1.24
C ILE A 123 0.54 -9.75 1.20
N SER A 124 1.47 -9.46 0.27
CA SER A 124 2.06 -8.12 0.11
C SER A 124 1.02 -7.07 -0.27
N MET A 125 0.13 -7.38 -1.21
CA MET A 125 -0.96 -6.47 -1.58
C MET A 125 -1.92 -6.20 -0.43
N GLN A 126 -2.26 -7.23 0.34
CA GLN A 126 -3.12 -7.11 1.52
C GLN A 126 -2.45 -6.28 2.62
N THR A 127 -1.15 -6.52 2.88
CA THR A 127 -0.36 -5.74 3.84
C THR A 127 -0.30 -4.26 3.44
N ALA A 128 0.04 -3.97 2.18
CA ALA A 128 0.08 -2.60 1.66
C ALA A 128 -1.26 -1.88 1.84
N ARG A 129 -2.36 -2.56 1.52
CA ARG A 129 -3.71 -2.04 1.70
C ARG A 129 -4.02 -1.74 3.17
N ASN A 130 -3.78 -2.70 4.06
CA ASN A 130 -4.19 -2.60 5.46
C ASN A 130 -3.37 -1.57 6.25
N VAL A 131 -2.08 -1.41 5.90
CA VAL A 131 -1.17 -0.48 6.59
C VAL A 131 -1.32 0.96 6.11
N PHE A 132 -1.52 1.18 4.80
CA PHE A 132 -1.43 2.52 4.20
C PHE A 132 -2.73 3.06 3.63
N LEU A 133 -3.76 2.22 3.44
CA LEU A 133 -4.96 2.59 2.70
C LEU A 133 -6.25 2.33 3.48
N TRP A 134 -7.35 2.66 2.85
CA TRP A 134 -8.72 2.46 3.33
C TRP A 134 -9.42 1.30 2.60
N GLN A 135 -10.62 0.91 3.05
CA GLN A 135 -11.28 -0.30 2.56
C GLN A 135 -12.23 -0.12 1.37
N THR A 136 -12.55 1.10 0.93
CA THR A 136 -13.47 1.28 -0.20
C THR A 136 -12.92 0.64 -1.47
N ARG A 137 -13.81 -0.02 -2.22
CA ARG A 137 -13.43 -0.67 -3.49
C ARG A 137 -13.55 0.34 -4.64
N ASN A 138 -12.44 0.94 -5.05
CA ASN A 138 -12.36 1.76 -6.25
C ASN A 138 -11.01 1.58 -6.95
N TRP A 139 -10.96 1.96 -8.23
CA TRP A 139 -9.77 1.80 -9.06
C TRP A 139 -8.57 2.62 -8.56
N PHE A 140 -8.82 3.82 -8.06
CA PHE A 140 -7.77 4.68 -7.51
C PHE A 140 -7.09 4.04 -6.31
N ARG A 141 -7.88 3.48 -5.37
CA ARG A 141 -7.32 2.73 -4.24
C ARG A 141 -6.51 1.52 -4.71
N LYS A 142 -6.98 0.78 -5.75
CA LYS A 142 -6.25 -0.38 -6.26
C LYS A 142 -4.92 0.02 -6.90
N LEU A 143 -4.84 1.17 -7.56
CA LEU A 143 -3.60 1.74 -8.06
C LEU A 143 -2.63 2.08 -6.93
N LEU A 144 -3.12 2.72 -5.85
CA LEU A 144 -2.30 3.00 -4.67
C LEU A 144 -1.86 1.72 -3.94
N GLU A 145 -2.71 0.70 -3.87
CA GLU A 145 -2.35 -0.61 -3.33
C GLU A 145 -1.17 -1.21 -4.09
N SER A 146 -1.23 -1.19 -5.42
CA SER A 146 -0.11 -1.67 -6.26
C SER A 146 1.16 -0.85 -6.06
N TYR A 147 1.05 0.47 -5.96
CA TYR A 147 2.16 1.35 -5.66
C TYR A 147 2.83 1.03 -4.31
N PHE A 148 2.06 0.92 -3.23
CA PHE A 148 2.60 0.56 -1.92
C PHE A 148 3.11 -0.87 -1.87
N THR A 149 2.52 -1.81 -2.63
CA THR A 149 3.03 -3.17 -2.76
C THR A 149 4.46 -3.17 -3.31
N VAL A 150 4.71 -2.42 -4.39
CA VAL A 150 6.07 -2.27 -4.95
C VAL A 150 7.01 -1.66 -3.91
N LEU A 151 6.60 -0.64 -3.18
CA LEU A 151 7.44 0.00 -2.18
C LEU A 151 7.80 -0.96 -1.03
N ILE A 152 6.82 -1.67 -0.46
CA ILE A 152 7.13 -2.59 0.65
C ILE A 152 7.99 -3.78 0.20
N GLU A 153 7.77 -4.31 -1.00
CA GLU A 153 8.61 -5.38 -1.55
C GLU A 153 10.05 -4.91 -1.82
N PHE A 154 10.22 -3.67 -2.22
CA PHE A 154 11.55 -3.10 -2.46
C PHE A 154 12.32 -2.81 -1.17
N PHE A 155 11.62 -2.31 -0.14
CA PHE A 155 12.27 -1.83 1.08
C PHE A 155 12.25 -2.83 2.24
N TRP A 156 11.26 -3.73 2.33
CA TRP A 156 11.10 -4.68 3.44
C TRP A 156 11.54 -6.08 3.04
N SER A 157 11.95 -6.87 4.03
CA SER A 157 12.12 -8.31 3.83
C SER A 157 10.76 -9.02 3.80
N LYS A 158 10.69 -10.20 3.19
CA LYS A 158 9.50 -11.06 3.20
C LYS A 158 9.04 -11.38 4.62
N GLN A 159 9.98 -11.63 5.53
CA GLN A 159 9.67 -11.85 6.94
C GLN A 159 9.01 -10.62 7.56
N ARG A 160 9.49 -9.39 7.25
CA ARG A 160 8.89 -8.17 7.76
C ARG A 160 7.48 -7.94 7.23
N ILE A 161 7.25 -8.21 5.95
CA ILE A 161 5.90 -8.13 5.34
C ILE A 161 4.96 -9.12 6.04
N LEU A 162 5.40 -10.36 6.22
CA LEU A 162 4.60 -11.40 6.87
C LEU A 162 4.34 -11.09 8.37
N GLU A 163 5.34 -10.55 9.08
CA GLU A 163 5.18 -10.12 10.47
C GLU A 163 4.10 -9.05 10.60
N ILE A 164 4.16 -8.02 9.75
CA ILE A 164 3.15 -6.93 9.74
C ILE A 164 1.76 -7.47 9.33
N TYR A 165 1.71 -8.41 8.40
CA TYR A 165 0.47 -9.05 7.98
C TYR A 165 -0.23 -9.79 9.13
N LEU A 166 0.54 -10.47 9.97
CA LEU A 166 0.05 -11.30 11.06
C LEU A 166 -0.30 -10.52 12.33
N ASN A 167 0.05 -9.23 12.40
CA ASN A 167 -0.24 -8.32 13.50
C ASN A 167 -1.31 -7.29 13.12
#